data_b560230c845f358acca104d6db501d1a
#
_entry.id   b560230c845f358acca104d6db501d1a
#
_cell.length_a   1.000
_cell.length_b   1.000
_cell.length_c   1.000
_cell.angle_alpha   90.00
_cell.angle_beta   90.00
_cell.angle_gamma   90.00
#
_symmetry.space_group_name_H-M   'P 1'
#
loop_
_entity.id
_entity.type
_entity.pdbx_description
1 polymer ?
#
loop_
_entity_poly.entity_id
_entity_poly.type
_entity_poly.pdbx_seq_one_letter_code
_entity_poly.pdbx_strand_id
1 'polypeptide(L)'
;MVELIVLVLAILCVYLIFKYMGLKKEIMSCQDQIEYIQENNSSMRISSSVRYKPLLKIIKLFETQREDNKSLYVKHLHQEETIKELISNISHDIRTPLTSIQGYVEMLESANRDKQVQYIDIITKRLNDMENMLDSFFLYTKLQTQNKPFILEKQPVYPLLCDVLLSYYPQLSKIGLKPKIVCEDENLEGYINADQMKRIFQNLLMNVIRYGSMPFQIELYRKEKDLACVFSNAIKGEHIEVEHIFDRFYQADHSRGNNGSGLGMAIVKDLCEKMNIVIEAKIECGIISFVMIIRG
;
A
#
# COMPACT_ATOMS: atom_id res chain seq x y z
N MET A 1 -72.33 0.28 -35.42
CA MET A 1 -70.86 0.01 -35.51
C MET A 1 -70.01 1.25 -35.15
N VAL A 2 -70.28 2.41 -35.78
CA VAL A 2 -69.47 3.66 -35.52
C VAL A 2 -69.55 4.09 -34.07
N GLU A 3 -70.70 4.09 -33.46
CA GLU A 3 -70.91 4.49 -32.06
C GLU A 3 -70.16 3.58 -31.06
N LEU A 4 -70.11 2.29 -31.35
CA LEU A 4 -69.35 1.33 -30.50
C LEU A 4 -67.81 1.58 -30.60
N ILE A 5 -67.30 1.90 -31.80
CA ILE A 5 -65.91 2.28 -32.01
C ILE A 5 -65.55 3.57 -31.28
N VAL A 6 -66.41 4.58 -31.36
CA VAL A 6 -66.23 5.85 -30.63
C VAL A 6 -66.20 5.64 -29.11
N LEU A 7 -67.11 4.81 -28.58
CA LEU A 7 -67.14 4.49 -27.16
C LEU A 7 -65.83 3.78 -26.70
N VAL A 8 -65.36 2.77 -27.48
CA VAL A 8 -64.12 2.08 -27.17
C VAL A 8 -62.92 3.03 -27.19
N LEU A 9 -62.85 3.91 -28.17
CA LEU A 9 -61.76 4.92 -28.26
C LEU A 9 -61.82 5.90 -27.08
N ALA A 10 -63.02 6.34 -26.67
CA ALA A 10 -63.16 7.20 -25.49
C ALA A 10 -62.68 6.53 -24.22
N ILE A 11 -63.04 5.27 -23.98
CA ILE A 11 -62.61 4.46 -22.85
C ILE A 11 -61.06 4.29 -22.87
N LEU A 12 -60.50 4.02 -24.06
CA LEU A 12 -59.04 3.85 -24.21
C LEU A 12 -58.32 5.19 -23.92
N CYS A 13 -58.85 6.34 -24.40
CA CYS A 13 -58.28 7.64 -24.08
C CYS A 13 -58.31 7.95 -22.57
N VAL A 14 -59.39 7.71 -21.91
CA VAL A 14 -59.55 7.90 -20.46
C VAL A 14 -58.52 7.00 -19.72
N TYR A 15 -58.39 5.75 -20.10
CA TYR A 15 -57.40 4.82 -19.53
C TYR A 15 -55.95 5.34 -19.71
N LEU A 16 -55.60 5.82 -20.92
CA LEU A 16 -54.27 6.34 -21.25
C LEU A 16 -53.97 7.63 -20.44
N ILE A 17 -54.97 8.51 -20.31
CA ILE A 17 -54.84 9.74 -19.48
C ILE A 17 -54.57 9.35 -18.01
N PHE A 18 -55.33 8.40 -17.47
CA PHE A 18 -55.14 7.95 -16.08
C PHE A 18 -53.75 7.36 -15.87
N LYS A 19 -53.31 6.52 -16.79
CA LYS A 19 -51.99 5.90 -16.78
C LYS A 19 -50.85 6.95 -16.89
N TYR A 20 -51.03 7.95 -17.74
CA TYR A 20 -50.10 9.06 -17.90
C TYR A 20 -49.99 9.92 -16.62
N MET A 21 -51.15 10.28 -16.02
CA MET A 21 -51.19 11.05 -14.78
C MET A 21 -50.52 10.30 -13.61
N GLY A 22 -50.77 8.99 -13.50
CA GLY A 22 -50.12 8.14 -12.50
C GLY A 22 -48.60 8.10 -12.66
N LEU A 23 -48.10 7.91 -13.91
CA LEU A 23 -46.66 7.91 -14.17
C LEU A 23 -46.01 9.28 -13.91
N LYS A 24 -46.68 10.37 -14.30
CA LYS A 24 -46.21 11.74 -14.02
C LYS A 24 -46.06 12.02 -12.53
N LYS A 25 -47.07 11.63 -11.74
CA LYS A 25 -47.05 11.78 -10.26
C LYS A 25 -45.88 11.00 -9.63
N GLU A 26 -45.63 9.79 -10.13
CA GLU A 26 -44.53 8.96 -9.64
C GLU A 26 -43.14 9.52 -9.96
N ILE A 27 -42.97 10.04 -11.19
CA ILE A 27 -41.72 10.72 -11.58
C ILE A 27 -41.46 11.92 -10.67
N MET A 28 -42.46 12.74 -10.39
CA MET A 28 -42.34 13.88 -9.46
C MET A 28 -41.98 13.43 -8.05
N SER A 29 -42.64 12.39 -7.54
CA SER A 29 -42.30 11.83 -6.24
C SER A 29 -40.86 11.28 -6.18
N CYS A 30 -40.37 10.63 -7.23
CA CYS A 30 -38.97 10.20 -7.31
C CYS A 30 -38.01 11.41 -7.34
N GLN A 31 -38.38 12.48 -8.05
CA GLN A 31 -37.58 13.71 -8.08
C GLN A 31 -37.49 14.34 -6.68
N ASP A 32 -38.61 14.50 -5.97
CA ASP A 32 -38.64 15.05 -4.61
C ASP A 32 -37.78 14.20 -3.65
N GLN A 33 -37.83 12.88 -3.78
CA GLN A 33 -36.97 11.97 -2.99
C GLN A 33 -35.49 12.17 -3.31
N ILE A 34 -35.12 12.33 -4.58
CA ILE A 34 -33.72 12.58 -4.99
C ILE A 34 -33.24 13.92 -4.42
N GLU A 35 -34.01 15.01 -4.54
CA GLU A 35 -33.67 16.31 -4.00
C GLU A 35 -33.50 16.23 -2.47
N TYR A 36 -34.43 15.62 -1.77
CA TYR A 36 -34.32 15.42 -0.31
C TYR A 36 -33.07 14.65 0.10
N ILE A 37 -32.73 13.59 -0.64
CA ILE A 37 -31.54 12.77 -0.40
C ILE A 37 -30.26 13.59 -0.62
N GLN A 38 -30.22 14.43 -1.65
CA GLN A 38 -29.06 15.29 -1.96
C GLN A 38 -28.87 16.40 -0.92
N GLU A 39 -29.94 17.08 -0.54
CA GLU A 39 -29.88 18.18 0.44
C GLU A 39 -29.50 17.71 1.85
N ASN A 40 -30.00 16.53 2.26
CA ASN A 40 -29.83 16.05 3.62
C ASN A 40 -28.76 14.95 3.77
N ASN A 41 -28.00 14.64 2.71
CA ASN A 41 -27.03 13.53 2.70
C ASN A 41 -27.61 12.21 3.23
N SER A 42 -28.92 11.98 2.99
CA SER A 42 -29.67 10.88 3.58
C SER A 42 -29.28 9.54 2.94
N SER A 43 -29.22 8.48 3.74
CA SER A 43 -29.03 7.10 3.25
C SER A 43 -30.31 6.43 2.77
N MET A 44 -31.42 7.16 2.70
CA MET A 44 -32.71 6.65 2.28
C MET A 44 -32.65 6.12 0.83
N ARG A 45 -33.34 4.99 0.58
CA ARG A 45 -33.51 4.43 -0.78
C ARG A 45 -34.72 5.05 -1.46
N ILE A 46 -34.61 5.24 -2.78
CA ILE A 46 -35.73 5.75 -3.58
C ILE A 46 -36.76 4.63 -3.71
N SER A 47 -38.00 4.92 -3.29
CA SER A 47 -39.10 4.00 -3.41
C SER A 47 -40.04 4.42 -4.57
N SER A 48 -40.48 3.45 -5.38
CA SER A 48 -41.48 3.66 -6.42
C SER A 48 -42.62 2.66 -6.28
N SER A 49 -43.86 3.14 -6.32
CA SER A 49 -45.06 2.32 -6.27
C SER A 49 -45.42 1.72 -7.64
N VAL A 50 -44.92 2.33 -8.71
CA VAL A 50 -45.21 1.91 -10.09
C VAL A 50 -44.12 0.98 -10.63
N ARG A 51 -44.54 -0.23 -11.03
CA ARG A 51 -43.62 -1.22 -11.66
C ARG A 51 -43.34 -0.91 -13.13
N TYR A 52 -42.93 0.31 -13.45
CA TYR A 52 -42.52 0.69 -14.80
C TYR A 52 -41.02 0.40 -14.97
N LYS A 53 -40.72 -0.65 -15.75
CA LYS A 53 -39.35 -1.17 -15.91
C LYS A 53 -38.29 -0.12 -16.23
N PRO A 54 -38.52 0.86 -17.14
CA PRO A 54 -37.53 1.91 -17.42
C PRO A 54 -37.23 2.80 -16.20
N LEU A 55 -38.25 3.20 -15.44
CA LEU A 55 -38.08 4.02 -14.23
C LEU A 55 -37.28 3.25 -13.15
N LEU A 56 -37.62 2.00 -12.92
CA LEU A 56 -36.89 1.16 -11.95
C LEU A 56 -35.42 0.98 -12.35
N LYS A 57 -35.12 0.90 -13.67
CA LYS A 57 -33.75 0.82 -14.16
C LYS A 57 -32.97 2.12 -13.87
N ILE A 58 -33.61 3.27 -14.07
CA ILE A 58 -33.01 4.59 -13.76
C ILE A 58 -32.73 4.72 -12.27
N ILE A 59 -33.70 4.39 -11.40
CA ILE A 59 -33.54 4.39 -9.95
C ILE A 59 -32.35 3.52 -9.55
N LYS A 60 -32.29 2.28 -10.07
CA LYS A 60 -31.19 1.37 -9.76
C LYS A 60 -29.83 1.92 -10.20
N LEU A 61 -29.74 2.52 -11.39
CA LEU A 61 -28.49 3.15 -11.85
C LEU A 61 -28.07 4.32 -10.94
N PHE A 62 -29.01 5.15 -10.53
CA PHE A 62 -28.75 6.24 -9.60
C PHE A 62 -28.27 5.74 -8.23
N GLU A 63 -28.91 4.70 -7.66
CA GLU A 63 -28.49 4.08 -6.41
C GLU A 63 -27.09 3.49 -6.50
N THR A 64 -26.78 2.76 -7.58
CA THR A 64 -25.42 2.20 -7.80
C THR A 64 -24.40 3.31 -7.88
N GLN A 65 -24.64 4.37 -8.66
CA GLN A 65 -23.72 5.49 -8.79
C GLN A 65 -23.50 6.21 -7.44
N ARG A 66 -24.55 6.31 -6.62
CA ARG A 66 -24.47 6.89 -5.29
C ARG A 66 -23.62 6.03 -4.33
N GLU A 67 -23.80 4.71 -4.37
CA GLU A 67 -22.98 3.77 -3.58
C GLU A 67 -21.50 3.85 -4.00
N ASP A 68 -21.23 3.91 -5.30
CA ASP A 68 -19.88 4.08 -5.83
C ASP A 68 -19.24 5.41 -5.38
N ASN A 69 -19.98 6.51 -5.49
CA ASN A 69 -19.49 7.83 -5.04
C ASN A 69 -19.22 7.85 -3.53
N LYS A 70 -20.09 7.24 -2.73
CA LYS A 70 -19.88 7.12 -1.28
C LYS A 70 -18.62 6.30 -0.97
N SER A 71 -18.42 5.20 -1.67
CA SER A 71 -17.23 4.37 -1.50
C SER A 71 -15.94 5.13 -1.85
N LEU A 72 -15.96 5.91 -2.93
CA LEU A 72 -14.86 6.77 -3.35
C LEU A 72 -14.58 7.87 -2.32
N TYR A 73 -15.63 8.49 -1.78
CA TYR A 73 -15.50 9.54 -0.76
C TYR A 73 -14.87 8.98 0.54
N VAL A 74 -15.32 7.81 1.00
CA VAL A 74 -14.74 7.14 2.18
C VAL A 74 -13.27 6.81 1.93
N LYS A 75 -12.93 6.29 0.74
CA LYS A 75 -11.53 6.04 0.36
C LYS A 75 -10.69 7.32 0.37
N HIS A 76 -11.23 8.41 -0.14
CA HIS A 76 -10.55 9.71 -0.15
C HIS A 76 -10.28 10.23 1.27
N LEU A 77 -11.27 10.17 2.16
CA LEU A 77 -11.10 10.55 3.57
C LEU A 77 -10.03 9.71 4.25
N HIS A 78 -10.04 8.39 4.01
CA HIS A 78 -9.02 7.50 4.58
C HIS A 78 -7.62 7.80 4.03
N GLN A 79 -7.50 8.17 2.75
CA GLN A 79 -6.23 8.62 2.18
C GLN A 79 -5.73 9.94 2.80
N GLU A 80 -6.63 10.92 3.00
CA GLU A 80 -6.26 12.17 3.67
C GLU A 80 -5.78 11.94 5.12
N GLU A 81 -6.49 11.10 5.87
CA GLU A 81 -6.13 10.75 7.24
C GLU A 81 -4.77 10.06 7.27
N THR A 82 -4.56 9.11 6.36
CA THR A 82 -3.27 8.43 6.18
C THR A 82 -2.13 9.43 5.91
N ILE A 83 -2.34 10.43 5.04
CA ILE A 83 -1.32 11.44 4.73
C ILE A 83 -1.04 12.32 5.95
N LYS A 84 -2.05 12.69 6.73
CA LYS A 84 -1.86 13.47 7.97
C LYS A 84 -1.03 12.70 9.01
N GLU A 85 -1.33 11.42 9.20
CA GLU A 85 -0.53 10.54 10.08
C GLU A 85 0.91 10.40 9.58
N LEU A 86 1.10 10.20 8.27
CA LEU A 86 2.41 10.14 7.63
C LEU A 86 3.24 11.38 7.94
N ILE A 87 2.68 12.57 7.71
CA ILE A 87 3.38 13.84 7.94
C ILE A 87 3.73 14.00 9.43
N SER A 88 2.82 13.64 10.33
CA SER A 88 3.05 13.71 11.78
C SER A 88 4.20 12.82 12.21
N ASN A 89 4.18 11.54 11.80
CA ASN A 89 5.19 10.56 12.19
C ASN A 89 6.57 10.90 11.61
N ILE A 90 6.63 11.32 10.34
CA ILE A 90 7.89 11.75 9.72
C ILE A 90 8.45 13.00 10.39
N SER A 91 7.59 13.97 10.76
CA SER A 91 8.03 15.17 11.46
C SER A 91 8.67 14.82 12.80
N HIS A 92 8.11 13.83 13.50
CA HIS A 92 8.69 13.32 14.74
C HIS A 92 10.04 12.62 14.47
N ASP A 93 10.09 11.74 13.49
CA ASP A 93 11.27 10.92 13.17
C ASP A 93 12.43 11.75 12.59
N ILE A 94 12.14 12.85 11.89
CA ILE A 94 13.15 13.83 11.45
C ILE A 94 13.68 14.67 12.62
N ARG A 95 12.83 15.02 13.59
CA ARG A 95 13.25 15.85 14.74
C ARG A 95 14.34 15.17 15.56
N THR A 96 14.25 13.88 15.77
CA THR A 96 15.19 13.10 16.59
C THR A 96 16.64 13.18 16.07
N PRO A 97 16.95 12.78 14.80
CA PRO A 97 18.30 12.93 14.26
C PRO A 97 18.74 14.39 14.15
N LEU A 98 17.84 15.33 13.84
CA LEU A 98 18.15 16.75 13.75
C LEU A 98 18.62 17.31 15.10
N THR A 99 17.93 17.00 16.20
CA THR A 99 18.34 17.39 17.55
C THR A 99 19.70 16.79 17.92
N SER A 100 19.94 15.52 17.50
CA SER A 100 21.24 14.89 17.71
C SER A 100 22.35 15.62 16.93
N ILE A 101 22.12 15.98 15.67
CA ILE A 101 23.07 16.74 14.85
C ILE A 101 23.38 18.08 15.52
N GLN A 102 22.37 18.84 15.95
CA GLN A 102 22.54 20.12 16.63
C GLN A 102 23.44 19.99 17.87
N GLY A 103 23.16 18.99 18.73
CA GLY A 103 23.99 18.77 19.92
C GLY A 103 25.44 18.42 19.60
N TYR A 104 25.70 17.59 18.58
CA TYR A 104 27.09 17.29 18.18
C TYR A 104 27.78 18.47 17.52
N VAL A 105 27.08 19.32 16.79
CA VAL A 105 27.63 20.56 16.21
C VAL A 105 28.06 21.53 17.32
N GLU A 106 27.25 21.72 18.37
CA GLU A 106 27.60 22.56 19.53
C GLU A 106 28.83 22.00 20.26
N MET A 107 28.94 20.67 20.39
CA MET A 107 30.08 20.02 21.03
C MET A 107 31.37 20.09 20.20
N LEU A 108 31.30 20.30 18.86
CA LEU A 108 32.47 20.41 17.99
C LEU A 108 33.38 21.58 18.36
N GLU A 109 32.82 22.72 18.81
CA GLU A 109 33.59 23.92 19.13
C GLU A 109 34.58 23.72 20.30
N SER A 110 34.21 22.87 21.27
CA SER A 110 35.01 22.60 22.47
C SER A 110 35.77 21.28 22.43
N ALA A 111 35.59 20.47 21.36
CA ALA A 111 36.17 19.14 21.27
C ALA A 111 37.63 19.14 20.80
N ASN A 112 38.43 18.20 21.33
CA ASN A 112 39.74 17.93 20.79
C ASN A 112 39.64 17.25 19.43
N ARG A 113 40.76 17.20 18.66
CA ARG A 113 40.78 16.73 17.25
C ARG A 113 40.20 15.32 17.08
N ASP A 114 40.50 14.42 18.00
CA ASP A 114 40.00 13.02 17.91
C ASP A 114 38.50 12.93 18.09
N LYS A 115 37.95 13.71 19.02
CA LYS A 115 36.48 13.81 19.25
C LYS A 115 35.80 14.54 18.10
N GLN A 116 36.44 15.55 17.49
CA GLN A 116 35.88 16.21 16.31
C GLN A 116 35.65 15.23 15.17
N VAL A 117 36.62 14.35 14.89
CA VAL A 117 36.46 13.30 13.85
C VAL A 117 35.29 12.38 14.17
N GLN A 118 35.17 11.94 15.44
CA GLN A 118 34.05 11.10 15.88
C GLN A 118 32.69 11.81 15.74
N TYR A 119 32.61 13.08 16.13
CA TYR A 119 31.37 13.85 16.02
C TYR A 119 30.95 14.10 14.58
N ILE A 120 31.90 14.39 13.68
CA ILE A 120 31.66 14.52 12.25
C ILE A 120 31.13 13.19 11.66
N ASP A 121 31.69 12.05 12.05
CA ASP A 121 31.20 10.73 11.61
C ASP A 121 29.76 10.48 12.07
N ILE A 122 29.44 10.82 13.32
CA ILE A 122 28.06 10.68 13.84
C ILE A 122 27.12 11.62 13.10
N ILE A 123 27.47 12.88 12.88
CA ILE A 123 26.67 13.86 12.13
C ILE A 123 26.40 13.34 10.72
N THR A 124 27.44 12.88 10.02
CA THR A 124 27.34 12.34 8.68
C THR A 124 26.41 11.14 8.62
N LYS A 125 26.51 10.22 9.60
CA LYS A 125 25.61 9.08 9.71
C LYS A 125 24.15 9.50 9.91
N ARG A 126 23.90 10.51 10.76
CA ARG A 126 22.54 11.02 11.02
C ARG A 126 21.95 11.72 9.78
N LEU A 127 22.77 12.45 9.01
CA LEU A 127 22.33 13.04 7.75
C LEU A 127 21.94 11.96 6.72
N ASN A 128 22.75 10.92 6.57
CA ASN A 128 22.41 9.79 5.70
C ASN A 128 21.14 9.05 6.15
N ASP A 129 20.94 8.88 7.46
CA ASP A 129 19.70 8.30 8.00
C ASP A 129 18.47 9.15 7.63
N MET A 130 18.58 10.49 7.70
CA MET A 130 17.51 11.40 7.28
C MET A 130 17.25 11.37 5.79
N GLU A 131 18.29 11.33 4.95
CA GLU A 131 18.15 11.21 3.50
C GLU A 131 17.40 9.92 3.11
N ASN A 132 17.81 8.78 3.65
CA ASN A 132 17.12 7.49 3.42
C ASN A 132 15.65 7.52 3.88
N MET A 133 15.35 8.22 4.96
CA MET A 133 13.98 8.38 5.47
C MET A 133 13.14 9.22 4.50
N LEU A 134 13.68 10.35 4.01
CA LEU A 134 13.00 11.19 3.03
C LEU A 134 12.76 10.45 1.71
N ASP A 135 13.74 9.71 1.21
CA ASP A 135 13.60 8.90 0.00
C ASP A 135 12.51 7.84 0.14
N SER A 136 12.45 7.18 1.30
CA SER A 136 11.40 6.22 1.62
C SER A 136 10.02 6.87 1.64
N PHE A 137 9.91 8.07 2.20
CA PHE A 137 8.69 8.86 2.22
C PHE A 137 8.23 9.28 0.82
N PHE A 138 9.14 9.85 0.02
CA PHE A 138 8.81 10.24 -1.35
C PHE A 138 8.39 9.04 -2.20
N LEU A 139 9.08 7.92 -2.07
CA LEU A 139 8.69 6.70 -2.75
C LEU A 139 7.30 6.24 -2.31
N TYR A 140 7.05 6.21 -1.01
CA TYR A 140 5.77 5.79 -0.45
C TYR A 140 4.63 6.70 -0.97
N THR A 141 4.77 8.03 -0.86
CA THR A 141 3.75 8.98 -1.36
C THR A 141 3.51 8.84 -2.86
N LYS A 142 4.57 8.60 -3.63
CA LYS A 142 4.48 8.32 -5.07
C LYS A 142 3.69 7.03 -5.35
N LEU A 143 3.90 5.98 -4.58
CA LEU A 143 3.18 4.72 -4.71
C LEU A 143 1.68 4.88 -4.39
N GLN A 144 1.33 5.72 -3.41
CA GLN A 144 -0.08 5.97 -3.04
C GLN A 144 -0.81 6.85 -4.07
N THR A 145 -0.13 7.78 -4.72
CA THR A 145 -0.74 8.72 -5.67
C THR A 145 -0.76 8.22 -7.12
N GLN A 146 0.16 7.34 -7.49
CA GLN A 146 0.25 6.80 -8.84
C GLN A 146 -0.63 5.55 -9.01
N ASN A 147 -1.76 5.73 -9.71
CA ASN A 147 -2.66 4.63 -10.10
C ASN A 147 -2.21 3.89 -11.38
N LYS A 148 -1.07 4.26 -11.97
CA LYS A 148 -0.59 3.56 -13.17
C LYS A 148 0.04 2.22 -12.77
N PRO A 149 -0.39 1.10 -13.40
CA PRO A 149 0.26 -0.18 -13.18
C PRO A 149 1.69 -0.14 -13.69
N PHE A 150 2.58 -0.89 -13.04
CA PHE A 150 3.93 -1.08 -13.54
C PHE A 150 3.91 -1.91 -14.82
N ILE A 151 4.81 -1.60 -15.74
CA ILE A 151 5.08 -2.47 -16.88
C ILE A 151 5.86 -3.67 -16.32
N LEU A 152 5.28 -4.86 -16.44
CA LEU A 152 5.88 -6.11 -16.00
C LEU A 152 6.45 -6.83 -17.23
N GLU A 153 7.68 -7.26 -17.12
CA GLU A 153 8.37 -8.02 -18.15
C GLU A 153 8.88 -9.33 -17.56
N LYS A 154 8.93 -10.36 -18.38
CA LYS A 154 9.48 -11.65 -17.96
C LYS A 154 11.00 -11.56 -17.91
N GLN A 155 11.55 -11.63 -16.71
CA GLN A 155 13.00 -11.40 -16.47
C GLN A 155 13.54 -12.37 -15.41
N PRO A 156 14.83 -12.73 -15.51
CA PRO A 156 15.50 -13.56 -14.50
C PRO A 156 15.65 -12.78 -13.19
N VAL A 157 15.22 -13.38 -12.08
CA VAL A 157 15.20 -12.74 -10.76
C VAL A 157 16.54 -12.84 -10.04
N TYR A 158 17.27 -13.94 -10.22
CA TYR A 158 18.55 -14.20 -9.54
C TYR A 158 19.63 -13.15 -9.83
N PRO A 159 19.87 -12.71 -11.08
CA PRO A 159 20.85 -11.66 -11.36
C PRO A 159 20.54 -10.34 -10.66
N LEU A 160 19.24 -9.96 -10.57
CA LEU A 160 18.84 -8.74 -9.87
C LEU A 160 19.10 -8.83 -8.36
N LEU A 161 18.88 -10.00 -7.78
CA LEU A 161 19.20 -10.28 -6.37
C LEU A 161 20.72 -10.17 -6.14
N CYS A 162 21.54 -10.76 -7.01
CA CYS A 162 23.00 -10.70 -6.92
C CYS A 162 23.53 -9.26 -7.01
N ASP A 163 23.01 -8.46 -7.94
CA ASP A 163 23.38 -7.04 -8.08
C ASP A 163 23.16 -6.29 -6.76
N VAL A 164 22.00 -6.49 -6.13
CA VAL A 164 21.66 -5.83 -4.87
C VAL A 164 22.54 -6.36 -3.75
N LEU A 165 22.72 -7.67 -3.61
CA LEU A 165 23.59 -8.27 -2.60
C LEU A 165 25.02 -7.76 -2.67
N LEU A 166 25.58 -7.64 -3.88
CA LEU A 166 26.92 -7.11 -4.09
C LEU A 166 27.03 -5.66 -3.62
N SER A 167 26.01 -4.83 -3.87
CA SER A 167 26.03 -3.43 -3.43
C SER A 167 25.99 -3.29 -1.89
N TYR A 168 25.40 -4.24 -1.18
CA TYR A 168 25.32 -4.27 0.28
C TYR A 168 26.38 -5.15 0.95
N TYR A 169 27.25 -5.82 0.18
CA TYR A 169 28.26 -6.73 0.70
C TYR A 169 29.19 -6.09 1.76
N PRO A 170 29.71 -4.83 1.58
CA PRO A 170 30.55 -4.19 2.58
C PRO A 170 29.84 -4.02 3.92
N GLN A 171 28.55 -3.67 3.90
CA GLN A 171 27.73 -3.47 5.11
C GLN A 171 27.46 -4.81 5.81
N LEU A 172 27.05 -5.83 5.07
CA LEU A 172 26.82 -7.20 5.57
C LEU A 172 28.09 -7.78 6.19
N SER A 173 29.24 -7.63 5.51
CA SER A 173 30.54 -8.11 5.97
C SER A 173 30.97 -7.44 7.28
N LYS A 174 30.76 -6.11 7.41
CA LYS A 174 31.11 -5.33 8.61
C LYS A 174 30.37 -5.82 9.86
N ILE A 175 29.13 -6.31 9.71
CA ILE A 175 28.31 -6.81 10.83
C ILE A 175 28.35 -8.35 10.95
N GLY A 176 29.16 -9.01 10.12
CA GLY A 176 29.33 -10.47 10.16
C GLY A 176 28.16 -11.29 9.60
N LEU A 177 27.22 -10.64 8.88
CA LEU A 177 26.12 -11.35 8.22
C LEU A 177 26.58 -11.90 6.87
N LYS A 178 26.51 -13.23 6.73
CA LYS A 178 26.86 -13.94 5.50
C LYS A 178 25.61 -14.66 4.98
N PRO A 179 24.97 -14.19 3.90
CA PRO A 179 23.82 -14.87 3.35
C PRO A 179 24.21 -16.22 2.77
N LYS A 180 23.46 -17.27 3.11
CA LYS A 180 23.49 -18.53 2.39
C LYS A 180 22.46 -18.43 1.27
N ILE A 181 22.93 -18.43 0.02
CA ILE A 181 22.05 -18.38 -1.14
C ILE A 181 21.85 -19.80 -1.65
N VAL A 182 20.59 -20.20 -1.80
CA VAL A 182 20.17 -21.47 -2.39
C VAL A 182 19.29 -21.12 -3.59
N CYS A 183 19.81 -21.38 -4.78
CA CYS A 183 19.10 -21.14 -6.03
C CYS A 183 19.00 -22.45 -6.80
N GLU A 184 17.75 -22.84 -7.16
CA GLU A 184 17.51 -24.07 -7.92
C GLU A 184 17.99 -23.93 -9.38
N ASP A 185 17.71 -22.75 -9.99
CA ASP A 185 18.12 -22.40 -11.35
C ASP A 185 18.29 -20.87 -11.44
N GLU A 186 19.46 -20.42 -11.85
CA GLU A 186 19.79 -19.00 -11.99
C GLU A 186 18.98 -18.28 -13.09
N ASN A 187 18.39 -19.05 -14.01
CA ASN A 187 17.56 -18.55 -15.12
C ASN A 187 16.04 -18.52 -14.76
N LEU A 188 15.68 -18.74 -13.50
CA LEU A 188 14.28 -18.62 -13.09
C LEU A 188 13.75 -17.21 -13.35
N GLU A 189 12.76 -17.13 -14.23
CA GLU A 189 12.14 -15.89 -14.66
C GLU A 189 10.79 -15.67 -13.99
N GLY A 190 10.47 -14.39 -13.74
CA GLY A 190 9.17 -13.97 -13.25
C GLY A 190 8.71 -12.69 -13.95
N TYR A 191 7.40 -12.46 -13.97
CA TYR A 191 6.81 -11.21 -14.47
C TYR A 191 7.01 -10.09 -13.43
N ILE A 192 8.03 -9.27 -13.62
CA ILE A 192 8.46 -8.24 -12.68
C ILE A 192 8.80 -6.92 -13.40
N ASN A 193 8.83 -5.85 -12.62
CA ASN A 193 9.54 -4.63 -12.99
C ASN A 193 10.90 -4.63 -12.26
N ALA A 194 12.01 -4.65 -13.02
CA ALA A 194 13.35 -4.82 -12.48
C ALA A 194 13.72 -3.78 -11.41
N ASP A 195 13.39 -2.50 -11.65
CA ASP A 195 13.71 -1.41 -10.72
C ASP A 195 12.95 -1.55 -9.42
N GLN A 196 11.67 -1.92 -9.49
CA GLN A 196 10.85 -2.10 -8.29
C GLN A 196 11.26 -3.38 -7.54
N MET A 197 11.64 -4.44 -8.25
CA MET A 197 12.15 -5.66 -7.63
C MET A 197 13.48 -5.44 -6.90
N LYS A 198 14.40 -4.66 -7.47
CA LYS A 198 15.62 -4.22 -6.78
C LYS A 198 15.29 -3.47 -5.49
N ARG A 199 14.29 -2.59 -5.49
CA ARG A 199 13.84 -1.85 -4.30
C ARG A 199 13.26 -2.78 -3.22
N ILE A 200 12.51 -3.81 -3.61
CA ILE A 200 12.03 -4.83 -2.67
C ILE A 200 13.23 -5.51 -1.99
N PHE A 201 14.19 -5.99 -2.76
CA PHE A 201 15.39 -6.64 -2.21
C PHE A 201 16.20 -5.72 -1.31
N GLN A 202 16.36 -4.44 -1.67
CA GLN A 202 17.03 -3.43 -0.84
C GLN A 202 16.34 -3.27 0.52
N ASN A 203 15.01 -3.14 0.54
CA ASN A 203 14.25 -3.01 1.78
C ASN A 203 14.35 -4.26 2.66
N LEU A 204 14.23 -5.47 2.06
CA LEU A 204 14.40 -6.73 2.78
C LEU A 204 15.81 -6.86 3.36
N LEU A 205 16.86 -6.54 2.59
CA LEU A 205 18.24 -6.57 3.07
C LEU A 205 18.48 -5.55 4.18
N MET A 206 17.96 -4.32 4.04
CA MET A 206 18.06 -3.31 5.10
C MET A 206 17.36 -3.75 6.38
N ASN A 207 16.23 -4.47 6.27
CA ASN A 207 15.56 -5.07 7.41
C ASN A 207 16.47 -6.12 8.10
N VAL A 208 17.09 -7.01 7.33
CA VAL A 208 18.05 -8.00 7.86
C VAL A 208 19.27 -7.32 8.49
N ILE A 209 19.83 -6.29 7.87
CA ILE A 209 20.98 -5.53 8.40
C ILE A 209 20.67 -4.89 9.74
N ARG A 210 19.46 -4.35 9.90
CA ARG A 210 19.04 -3.64 11.13
C ARG A 210 18.64 -4.58 12.25
N TYR A 211 17.88 -5.61 11.95
CA TYR A 211 17.18 -6.44 12.95
C TYR A 211 17.56 -7.91 12.91
N GLY A 212 18.17 -8.37 11.82
CA GLY A 212 18.50 -9.76 11.63
C GLY A 212 19.76 -10.22 12.35
N SER A 213 19.89 -11.54 12.50
CA SER A 213 21.08 -12.22 12.93
C SER A 213 21.25 -13.54 12.15
N MET A 214 22.38 -14.21 12.36
CA MET A 214 22.60 -15.54 11.75
C MET A 214 21.75 -16.61 12.43
N PRO A 215 21.24 -17.61 11.67
CA PRO A 215 21.45 -17.80 10.24
C PRO A 215 20.69 -16.80 9.37
N PHE A 216 21.28 -16.41 8.23
CA PHE A 216 20.63 -15.62 7.20
C PHE A 216 20.69 -16.39 5.87
N GLN A 217 19.52 -16.68 5.28
CA GLN A 217 19.38 -17.49 4.06
C GLN A 217 18.44 -16.83 3.07
N ILE A 218 18.76 -16.96 1.79
CA ILE A 218 17.90 -16.55 0.68
C ILE A 218 17.72 -17.73 -0.24
N GLU A 219 16.48 -18.09 -0.54
CA GLU A 219 16.13 -19.22 -1.37
C GLU A 219 15.34 -18.76 -2.59
N LEU A 220 15.70 -19.26 -3.78
CA LEU A 220 14.95 -19.12 -5.02
C LEU A 220 14.68 -20.52 -5.57
N TYR A 221 13.41 -20.87 -5.73
CA TYR A 221 13.01 -22.16 -6.27
C TYR A 221 11.69 -22.05 -7.03
N ARG A 222 11.44 -23.01 -7.90
CA ARG A 222 10.18 -23.11 -8.64
C ARG A 222 9.08 -23.67 -7.73
N LYS A 223 7.95 -22.98 -7.69
CA LYS A 223 6.74 -23.46 -7.01
C LYS A 223 5.62 -23.60 -8.03
N GLU A 224 5.42 -24.80 -8.56
CA GLU A 224 4.50 -25.11 -9.64
C GLU A 224 4.83 -24.30 -10.93
N LYS A 225 4.02 -23.30 -11.26
CA LYS A 225 4.24 -22.39 -12.40
C LYS A 225 4.92 -21.08 -12.00
N ASP A 226 4.98 -20.80 -10.72
CA ASP A 226 5.47 -19.55 -10.16
C ASP A 226 6.88 -19.72 -9.58
N LEU A 227 7.53 -18.60 -9.28
CA LEU A 227 8.81 -18.52 -8.61
C LEU A 227 8.60 -18.14 -7.15
N ALA A 228 9.15 -18.92 -6.23
CA ALA A 228 9.24 -18.55 -4.83
C ALA A 228 10.60 -17.93 -4.52
N CYS A 229 10.60 -16.76 -3.86
CA CYS A 229 11.78 -16.11 -3.32
C CYS A 229 11.58 -15.91 -1.82
N VAL A 230 12.47 -16.46 -1.00
CA VAL A 230 12.35 -16.48 0.46
C VAL A 230 13.56 -15.84 1.09
N PHE A 231 13.35 -14.85 1.94
CA PHE A 231 14.38 -14.27 2.81
C PHE A 231 14.14 -14.72 4.23
N SER A 232 15.09 -15.42 4.84
CA SER A 232 14.98 -15.96 6.21
C SER A 232 16.16 -15.53 7.05
N ASN A 233 15.91 -15.02 8.26
CA ASN A 233 16.95 -14.70 9.22
C ASN A 233 16.49 -14.97 10.66
N ALA A 234 17.45 -15.23 11.55
CA ALA A 234 17.14 -15.34 12.98
C ALA A 234 16.81 -13.97 13.58
N ILE A 235 15.93 -13.94 14.58
CA ILE A 235 15.48 -12.75 15.29
C ILE A 235 16.27 -12.63 16.59
N LYS A 236 16.61 -11.39 16.98
CA LYS A 236 17.27 -11.11 18.26
C LYS A 236 16.24 -10.89 19.37
N GLY A 237 15.62 -11.98 19.85
CA GLY A 237 14.92 -12.00 21.15
C GLY A 237 13.68 -11.11 21.33
N GLU A 238 13.13 -10.49 20.28
CA GLU A 238 12.03 -9.54 20.35
C GLU A 238 10.70 -10.21 20.03
N HIS A 239 9.64 -9.74 20.68
CA HIS A 239 8.28 -10.16 20.34
C HIS A 239 7.81 -9.38 19.10
N ILE A 240 7.80 -10.04 17.93
CA ILE A 240 7.35 -9.48 16.68
C ILE A 240 5.91 -9.91 16.41
N GLU A 241 5.01 -8.96 16.26
CA GLU A 241 3.64 -9.22 15.81
C GLU A 241 3.65 -9.33 14.28
N VAL A 242 3.70 -10.55 13.77
CA VAL A 242 3.86 -10.84 12.33
C VAL A 242 2.72 -10.22 11.50
N GLU A 243 1.54 -10.15 12.07
CA GLU A 243 0.33 -9.60 11.44
C GLU A 243 0.50 -8.11 11.08
N HIS A 244 1.31 -7.39 11.88
CA HIS A 244 1.55 -5.96 11.74
C HIS A 244 2.86 -5.60 11.02
N ILE A 245 3.68 -6.59 10.64
CA ILE A 245 5.04 -6.34 10.12
C ILE A 245 5.05 -5.52 8.82
N PHE A 246 3.98 -5.54 8.05
CA PHE A 246 3.79 -4.76 6.85
C PHE A 246 3.02 -3.46 7.09
N ASP A 247 2.59 -3.20 8.33
CA ASP A 247 1.89 -1.98 8.67
C ASP A 247 2.87 -0.79 8.66
N ARG A 248 2.35 0.36 8.35
CA ARG A 248 3.12 1.60 8.29
C ARG A 248 3.60 1.97 9.68
N PHE A 249 4.86 2.39 9.78
CA PHE A 249 5.49 2.80 11.05
C PHE A 249 5.58 1.69 12.10
N TYR A 250 5.24 0.46 11.74
CA TYR A 250 5.42 -0.67 12.64
C TYR A 250 6.90 -0.88 12.93
N GLN A 251 7.22 -0.93 14.21
CA GLN A 251 8.54 -1.24 14.75
C GLN A 251 8.31 -2.19 15.94
N ALA A 252 8.93 -3.36 15.92
CA ALA A 252 8.72 -4.41 16.92
C ALA A 252 9.14 -3.99 18.34
N ASP A 253 10.02 -3.01 18.46
CA ASP A 253 10.42 -2.47 19.76
C ASP A 253 10.59 -0.95 19.69
N HIS A 254 10.04 -0.26 20.70
CA HIS A 254 10.26 1.17 20.96
C HIS A 254 11.66 1.45 21.49
N SER A 255 12.60 0.50 21.37
CA SER A 255 13.99 0.70 21.76
C SER A 255 14.62 1.76 20.85
N ARG A 256 14.60 2.95 21.36
CA ARG A 256 14.94 4.29 20.85
C ARG A 256 16.35 4.44 20.23
N GLY A 257 16.92 3.40 19.66
CA GLY A 257 18.29 3.40 19.13
C GLY A 257 18.45 3.00 17.66
N ASN A 258 17.52 2.27 17.07
CA ASN A 258 17.61 1.83 15.68
C ASN A 258 16.66 2.65 14.79
N ASN A 259 17.23 3.63 14.09
CA ASN A 259 16.53 4.60 13.24
C ASN A 259 15.93 3.99 11.99
N GLY A 260 14.85 3.24 12.10
CA GLY A 260 14.03 2.83 10.95
C GLY A 260 12.77 3.68 10.87
N SER A 261 12.38 4.16 9.69
CA SER A 261 11.11 4.89 9.50
C SER A 261 9.85 4.02 9.64
N GLY A 262 10.00 2.69 9.78
CA GLY A 262 8.87 1.76 9.74
C GLY A 262 8.13 1.70 8.40
N LEU A 263 8.66 2.36 7.35
CA LEU A 263 8.03 2.39 6.01
C LEU A 263 8.57 1.29 5.09
N GLY A 264 9.74 0.71 5.36
CA GLY A 264 10.40 -0.22 4.45
C GLY A 264 9.56 -1.44 4.09
N MET A 265 8.94 -2.07 5.09
CA MET A 265 8.12 -3.27 4.85
C MET A 265 6.75 -2.93 4.26
N ALA A 266 6.17 -1.78 4.58
CA ALA A 266 4.98 -1.26 3.92
C ALA A 266 5.24 -0.98 2.42
N ILE A 267 6.39 -0.40 2.08
CA ILE A 267 6.83 -0.21 0.69
C ILE A 267 6.97 -1.56 -0.03
N VAL A 268 7.57 -2.56 0.61
CA VAL A 268 7.69 -3.91 0.04
C VAL A 268 6.31 -4.48 -0.29
N LYS A 269 5.34 -4.40 0.62
CA LYS A 269 3.97 -4.86 0.41
C LYS A 269 3.30 -4.12 -0.75
N ASP A 270 3.34 -2.79 -0.76
CA ASP A 270 2.75 -1.96 -1.82
C ASP A 270 3.35 -2.27 -3.21
N LEU A 271 4.68 -2.46 -3.30
CA LEU A 271 5.36 -2.82 -4.54
C LEU A 271 4.97 -4.23 -5.00
N CYS A 272 4.90 -5.20 -4.08
CA CYS A 272 4.44 -6.55 -4.37
C CYS A 272 3.01 -6.55 -4.91
N GLU A 273 2.08 -5.87 -4.24
CA GLU A 273 0.68 -5.76 -4.67
C GLU A 273 0.56 -5.16 -6.07
N LYS A 274 1.30 -4.08 -6.36
CA LYS A 274 1.30 -3.43 -7.69
C LYS A 274 1.92 -4.29 -8.79
N MET A 275 2.72 -5.28 -8.46
CA MET A 275 3.30 -6.26 -9.39
C MET A 275 2.57 -7.61 -9.37
N ASN A 276 1.44 -7.74 -8.64
CA ASN A 276 0.72 -9.00 -8.43
C ASN A 276 1.58 -10.11 -7.81
N ILE A 277 2.52 -9.74 -6.94
CA ILE A 277 3.34 -10.65 -6.16
C ILE A 277 2.67 -10.84 -4.80
N VAL A 278 2.47 -12.08 -4.39
CA VAL A 278 1.99 -12.39 -3.04
C VAL A 278 3.19 -12.39 -2.10
N ILE A 279 3.11 -11.63 -1.01
CA ILE A 279 4.12 -11.63 0.05
C ILE A 279 3.51 -11.99 1.39
N GLU A 280 4.16 -12.86 2.12
CA GLU A 280 3.79 -13.29 3.47
C GLU A 280 5.01 -13.24 4.39
N ALA A 281 4.78 -12.96 5.66
CA ALA A 281 5.79 -13.11 6.70
C ALA A 281 5.37 -14.23 7.65
N LYS A 282 6.36 -15.04 8.12
CA LYS A 282 6.15 -16.12 9.07
C LYS A 282 7.29 -16.14 10.08
N ILE A 283 6.98 -16.50 11.32
CA ILE A 283 7.99 -16.74 12.36
C ILE A 283 7.86 -18.18 12.84
N GLU A 284 8.93 -18.94 12.68
CA GLU A 284 9.02 -20.32 13.16
C GLU A 284 10.38 -20.53 13.84
N CYS A 285 10.37 -21.09 15.03
CA CYS A 285 11.60 -21.42 15.78
C CYS A 285 12.62 -20.27 15.91
N GLY A 286 12.13 -19.01 16.07
CA GLY A 286 13.01 -17.84 16.18
C GLY A 286 13.60 -17.35 14.84
N ILE A 287 13.12 -17.86 13.72
CA ILE A 287 13.48 -17.43 12.37
C ILE A 287 12.28 -16.73 11.76
N ILE A 288 12.48 -15.50 11.29
CA ILE A 288 11.53 -14.80 10.46
C ILE A 288 11.81 -15.10 8.99
N SER A 289 10.75 -15.36 8.23
CA SER A 289 10.82 -15.64 6.79
C SER A 289 9.82 -14.77 6.04
N PHE A 290 10.31 -14.05 5.02
CA PHE A 290 9.51 -13.30 4.07
C PHE A 290 9.42 -14.11 2.78
N VAL A 291 8.25 -14.60 2.46
CA VAL A 291 7.98 -15.48 1.31
C VAL A 291 7.28 -14.69 0.23
N MET A 292 7.92 -14.54 -0.92
CA MET A 292 7.35 -13.90 -2.11
C MET A 292 7.05 -14.96 -3.17
N ILE A 293 5.82 -14.93 -3.71
CA ILE A 293 5.40 -15.75 -4.84
C ILE A 293 5.23 -14.85 -6.06
N ILE A 294 6.12 -15.03 -7.02
CA ILE A 294 6.23 -14.23 -8.24
C ILE A 294 5.69 -15.05 -9.39
N ARG A 295 4.79 -14.50 -10.17
CA ARG A 295 4.21 -15.18 -11.33
C ARG A 295 5.30 -15.50 -12.36
N GLY A 296 5.36 -16.79 -12.78
CA GLY A 296 6.35 -17.32 -13.72
C GLY A 296 5.95 -17.24 -15.20
#